data_decc6fa7b91fbd1241fbfd9a0b714a03
#
_entry.id   decc6fa7b91fbd1241fbfd9a0b714a03
#
_cell.length_a   1.000
_cell.length_b   1.000
_cell.length_c   1.000
_cell.angle_alpha   90.00
_cell.angle_beta   90.00
_cell.angle_gamma   90.00
#
_symmetry.space_group_name_H-M   'P 1'
#
loop_
_entity.id
_entity.type
_entity.pdbx_description
1 polymer ?
#
loop_
_entity_poly.entity_id
_entity_poly.type
_entity_poly.pdbx_seq_one_letter_code
_entity_poly.pdbx_strand_id
1 'polypeptide(L)'
;MKTTYIRLTIVTAILSGIYSCKKGEATTSDYEISVAADSASIKISDSVSSVATMSVKDKQFIKTANVNMEVKDVYDATISIEKSVQELGGFVTHSDLQSRVISEETYNTSDEDAMLVKKYQTENSMQVRVPTSKLGELLTLINDKKLFLNSRIINAEDVTSSIRYAELEGKRIKKTGENISELKTTKDKVKMSDENMSEENQQQLANLDVTDNLKYSTIDIYIKEPKLRIAEIAVTNSKNIDNKYKFNFFYDAKNAFVEGFYLIQRIAVGLVTIWPIILIAAIGFYFYRKNKSNNRIQQTNEQNSAS
;
A
#
# COMPACT_ATOMS: atom_id res chain seq x y z
N MET A 1 -14.74 -21.36 61.78
CA MET A 1 -13.43 -20.85 61.32
C MET A 1 -12.87 -21.54 60.06
N LYS A 2 -13.08 -22.84 59.79
CA LYS A 2 -12.51 -23.55 58.62
C LYS A 2 -13.11 -23.13 57.25
N THR A 3 -14.36 -22.70 57.19
CA THR A 3 -15.01 -22.29 55.89
C THR A 3 -14.61 -20.89 55.38
N THR A 4 -14.07 -20.03 56.23
CA THR A 4 -13.61 -18.68 55.85
C THR A 4 -12.25 -18.69 55.18
N TYR A 5 -11.37 -19.58 55.60
CA TYR A 5 -10.03 -19.75 54.99
C TYR A 5 -10.09 -20.39 53.60
N ILE A 6 -11.01 -21.35 53.38
CA ILE A 6 -11.21 -22.00 52.08
C ILE A 6 -11.73 -20.98 51.02
N ARG A 7 -12.56 -20.04 51.41
CA ARG A 7 -13.07 -18.99 50.51
C ARG A 7 -12.02 -17.92 50.19
N LEU A 8 -11.12 -17.65 51.13
CA LEU A 8 -10.02 -16.68 50.93
C LEU A 8 -8.95 -17.26 49.99
N THR A 9 -8.65 -18.59 50.09
CA THR A 9 -7.68 -19.26 49.21
C THR A 9 -8.18 -19.37 47.76
N ILE A 10 -9.49 -19.53 47.52
CA ILE A 10 -10.05 -19.58 46.19
C ILE A 10 -9.98 -18.21 45.51
N VAL A 11 -10.21 -17.12 46.23
CA VAL A 11 -10.13 -15.75 45.68
C VAL A 11 -8.69 -15.36 45.34
N THR A 12 -7.70 -15.77 46.16
CA THR A 12 -6.28 -15.55 45.85
C THR A 12 -5.76 -16.41 44.72
N ALA A 13 -6.27 -17.64 44.52
CA ALA A 13 -5.93 -18.48 43.38
C ALA A 13 -6.47 -17.94 42.03
N ILE A 14 -7.61 -17.27 42.03
CA ILE A 14 -8.19 -16.65 40.82
C ILE A 14 -7.45 -15.37 40.46
N LEU A 15 -6.96 -14.60 41.43
CA LEU A 15 -6.19 -13.37 41.16
C LEU A 15 -4.76 -13.64 40.65
N SER A 16 -4.15 -14.76 41.03
CA SER A 16 -2.79 -15.14 40.61
C SER A 16 -2.75 -15.73 39.17
N GLY A 17 -3.88 -16.18 38.63
CA GLY A 17 -3.98 -16.74 37.26
C GLY A 17 -3.88 -15.72 36.14
N ILE A 18 -4.00 -14.43 36.42
CA ILE A 18 -4.02 -13.36 35.40
C ILE A 18 -2.62 -12.79 35.11
N TYR A 19 -1.60 -13.14 35.86
CA TYR A 19 -0.23 -12.60 35.72
C TYR A 19 0.81 -13.58 35.19
N SER A 20 0.41 -14.76 34.67
CA SER A 20 1.38 -15.74 34.14
C SER A 20 1.43 -15.69 32.61
N CYS A 21 1.85 -14.58 32.05
CA CYS A 21 2.48 -14.54 30.73
C CYS A 21 3.99 -14.48 30.93
N LYS A 22 4.62 -15.63 31.17
CA LYS A 22 6.07 -15.78 31.23
C LYS A 22 6.59 -15.94 29.80
N LYS A 23 7.28 -14.90 29.35
CA LYS A 23 8.11 -14.86 28.15
C LYS A 23 9.09 -16.04 28.19
N GLY A 24 8.99 -16.97 27.22
CA GLY A 24 9.94 -18.06 27.09
C GLY A 24 11.33 -17.50 26.77
N GLU A 25 12.24 -17.68 27.65
CA GLU A 25 13.68 -17.46 27.45
C GLU A 25 14.22 -18.64 26.64
N ALA A 26 14.59 -18.37 25.39
CA ALA A 26 15.40 -19.27 24.59
C ALA A 26 16.84 -19.17 25.08
N THR A 27 17.35 -20.24 25.58
CA THR A 27 18.78 -20.43 25.88
C THR A 27 19.59 -20.32 24.60
N THR A 28 20.23 -19.18 24.38
CA THR A 28 21.30 -19.03 23.41
C THR A 28 22.62 -19.32 24.09
N SER A 29 23.32 -20.31 23.57
CA SER A 29 24.71 -20.60 23.90
C SER A 29 25.60 -19.41 23.58
N ASP A 30 26.42 -19.01 24.54
CA ASP A 30 27.45 -17.99 24.44
C ASP A 30 28.41 -18.29 23.29
N TYR A 31 28.36 -17.44 22.25
CA TYR A 31 29.53 -17.14 21.44
C TYR A 31 29.81 -15.65 21.61
N GLU A 32 30.80 -15.33 22.44
CA GLU A 32 31.39 -14.00 22.51
C GLU A 32 32.06 -13.67 21.17
N ILE A 33 31.33 -12.92 20.32
CA ILE A 33 31.99 -12.15 19.28
C ILE A 33 32.09 -10.72 19.82
N SER A 34 33.28 -10.34 20.23
CA SER A 34 33.62 -8.96 20.52
C SER A 34 33.53 -8.14 19.22
N VAL A 35 32.38 -7.55 18.98
CA VAL A 35 32.24 -6.52 17.96
C VAL A 35 32.45 -5.18 18.63
N ALA A 36 33.61 -4.57 18.36
CA ALA A 36 33.85 -3.17 18.68
C ALA A 36 32.70 -2.37 18.07
N ALA A 37 31.96 -1.68 18.94
CA ALA A 37 30.89 -0.77 18.53
C ALA A 37 31.52 0.49 17.90
N ASP A 38 31.86 0.39 16.64
CA ASP A 38 32.01 1.55 15.79
C ASP A 38 30.64 1.81 15.16
N SER A 39 29.90 2.74 15.75
CA SER A 39 28.59 3.20 15.24
C SER A 39 28.82 4.07 13.99
N ALA A 40 29.46 3.51 12.99
CA ALA A 40 29.31 3.98 11.64
C ALA A 40 27.90 3.55 11.21
N SER A 41 26.96 4.49 11.17
CA SER A 41 25.75 4.34 10.39
C SER A 41 26.18 3.91 8.99
N ILE A 42 26.07 2.62 8.70
CA ILE A 42 26.17 2.10 7.34
C ILE A 42 25.00 2.77 6.64
N LYS A 43 25.23 3.94 6.04
CA LYS A 43 24.45 4.37 4.91
C LYS A 43 24.59 3.22 3.92
N ILE A 44 23.60 2.35 3.85
CA ILE A 44 23.42 1.46 2.71
C ILE A 44 23.38 2.45 1.55
N SER A 45 24.52 2.65 0.91
CA SER A 45 24.59 3.35 -0.35
C SER A 45 23.66 2.55 -1.24
N ASP A 46 22.51 3.13 -1.57
CA ASP A 46 21.59 2.60 -2.59
C ASP A 46 22.36 2.65 -3.91
N SER A 47 23.32 1.74 -4.04
CA SER A 47 24.18 1.65 -5.21
C SER A 47 23.28 1.39 -6.41
N VAL A 48 23.49 2.19 -7.45
CA VAL A 48 22.90 1.96 -8.77
C VAL A 48 23.07 0.49 -9.11
N SER A 49 21.97 -0.16 -9.47
CA SER A 49 22.02 -1.58 -9.84
C SER A 49 23.09 -1.80 -10.92
N SER A 50 23.99 -2.75 -10.70
CA SER A 50 24.99 -3.14 -11.69
C SER A 50 24.39 -3.51 -13.05
N VAL A 51 23.15 -4.03 -13.04
CA VAL A 51 22.37 -4.35 -14.26
C VAL A 51 22.02 -3.09 -15.06
N ALA A 52 21.61 -1.99 -14.37
CA ALA A 52 21.26 -0.75 -15.05
C ALA A 52 22.45 -0.14 -15.78
N THR A 53 23.64 -0.20 -15.17
CA THR A 53 24.88 0.37 -15.74
C THR A 53 25.72 -0.63 -16.52
N MET A 54 25.29 -1.90 -16.58
CA MET A 54 26.04 -2.97 -17.23
C MET A 54 26.36 -2.63 -18.70
N SER A 55 27.62 -2.79 -19.06
CA SER A 55 28.13 -2.74 -20.44
C SER A 55 29.16 -3.85 -20.59
N VAL A 56 28.98 -4.71 -21.58
CA VAL A 56 29.89 -5.80 -21.89
C VAL A 56 30.36 -5.64 -23.32
N LYS A 57 31.68 -5.77 -23.54
CA LYS A 57 32.25 -5.65 -24.86
C LYS A 57 31.62 -6.68 -25.83
N ASP A 58 31.30 -6.23 -27.03
CA ASP A 58 30.70 -7.02 -28.10
C ASP A 58 29.29 -7.59 -27.78
N LYS A 59 28.60 -7.00 -26.76
CA LYS A 59 27.23 -7.36 -26.39
C LYS A 59 26.30 -6.15 -26.45
N GLN A 60 25.06 -6.40 -26.87
CA GLN A 60 24.02 -5.38 -26.94
C GLN A 60 22.83 -5.81 -26.07
N PHE A 61 22.42 -4.91 -25.18
CA PHE A 61 21.38 -5.19 -24.21
C PHE A 61 20.20 -4.24 -24.37
N ILE A 62 19.00 -4.78 -24.51
CA ILE A 62 17.77 -4.04 -24.27
C ILE A 62 17.55 -4.04 -22.76
N LYS A 63 17.43 -2.83 -22.17
CA LYS A 63 17.24 -2.67 -20.73
C LYS A 63 15.85 -2.15 -20.43
N THR A 64 15.18 -2.78 -19.46
CA THR A 64 13.90 -2.35 -18.93
C THR A 64 13.96 -2.30 -17.41
N ALA A 65 13.13 -1.46 -16.80
CA ALA A 65 12.99 -1.40 -15.36
C ALA A 65 11.52 -1.28 -14.96
N ASN A 66 11.18 -1.88 -13.82
CA ASN A 66 9.89 -1.69 -13.18
C ASN A 66 10.14 -1.25 -11.73
N VAL A 67 9.56 -0.12 -11.33
CA VAL A 67 9.74 0.47 -10.01
C VAL A 67 8.37 0.68 -9.38
N ASN A 68 8.17 0.09 -8.20
CA ASN A 68 6.98 0.29 -7.38
C ASN A 68 7.41 0.82 -6.02
N MET A 69 6.95 2.02 -5.65
CA MET A 69 7.36 2.66 -4.41
C MET A 69 6.28 3.56 -3.81
N GLU A 70 6.45 3.84 -2.53
CA GLU A 70 5.65 4.82 -1.82
C GLU A 70 6.43 6.13 -1.71
N VAL A 71 5.72 7.25 -1.96
CA VAL A 71 6.27 8.60 -1.93
C VAL A 71 5.47 9.48 -0.98
N LYS A 72 6.06 10.59 -0.55
CA LYS A 72 5.40 11.53 0.37
C LYS A 72 4.20 12.23 -0.27
N ASP A 73 4.35 12.65 -1.51
CA ASP A 73 3.36 13.33 -2.32
C ASP A 73 3.51 12.84 -3.76
N VAL A 74 2.44 12.24 -4.30
CA VAL A 74 2.47 11.65 -5.65
C VAL A 74 2.54 12.72 -6.71
N TYR A 75 1.85 13.87 -6.54
CA TYR A 75 1.86 14.94 -7.51
C TYR A 75 3.27 15.55 -7.64
N ASP A 76 3.89 15.93 -6.52
CA ASP A 76 5.23 16.49 -6.51
C ASP A 76 6.27 15.49 -7.04
N ALA A 77 6.13 14.20 -6.67
CA ALA A 77 7.03 13.16 -7.17
C ALA A 77 6.88 12.97 -8.68
N THR A 78 5.64 12.95 -9.21
CA THR A 78 5.34 12.85 -10.64
C THR A 78 6.06 13.96 -11.42
N ILE A 79 5.80 15.23 -11.07
CA ILE A 79 6.40 16.38 -11.75
C ILE A 79 7.93 16.34 -11.68
N SER A 80 8.47 15.95 -10.52
CA SER A 80 9.92 15.84 -10.36
C SER A 80 10.52 14.74 -11.22
N ILE A 81 9.86 13.58 -11.33
CA ILE A 81 10.32 12.46 -12.17
C ILE A 81 10.24 12.86 -13.65
N GLU A 82 9.13 13.43 -14.10
CA GLU A 82 8.94 13.89 -15.49
C GLU A 82 10.03 14.91 -15.89
N LYS A 83 10.33 15.86 -15.00
CA LYS A 83 11.41 16.83 -15.20
C LYS A 83 12.78 16.15 -15.31
N SER A 84 13.09 15.20 -14.41
CA SER A 84 14.34 14.46 -14.45
C SER A 84 14.48 13.65 -15.75
N VAL A 85 13.40 13.04 -16.23
CA VAL A 85 13.37 12.32 -17.51
C VAL A 85 13.72 13.24 -18.67
N GLN A 86 13.13 14.44 -18.71
CA GLN A 86 13.42 15.45 -19.75
C GLN A 86 14.87 15.96 -19.69
N GLU A 87 15.39 16.25 -18.50
CA GLU A 87 16.76 16.69 -18.29
C GLU A 87 17.79 15.64 -18.73
N LEU A 88 17.45 14.35 -18.63
CA LEU A 88 18.29 13.25 -19.10
C LEU A 88 18.12 12.95 -20.62
N GLY A 89 17.32 13.74 -21.33
CA GLY A 89 17.05 13.55 -22.76
C GLY A 89 16.06 12.42 -23.06
N GLY A 90 15.26 12.05 -22.07
CA GLY A 90 14.17 11.10 -22.20
C GLY A 90 12.81 11.75 -22.44
N PHE A 91 11.78 10.97 -22.45
CA PHE A 91 10.39 11.39 -22.61
C PHE A 91 9.42 10.48 -21.91
N VAL A 92 8.25 11.01 -21.55
CA VAL A 92 7.13 10.27 -20.96
C VAL A 92 6.23 9.76 -22.07
N THR A 93 5.93 8.47 -22.08
CA THR A 93 5.00 7.84 -23.02
C THR A 93 3.60 7.71 -22.46
N HIS A 94 3.51 7.56 -21.13
CA HIS A 94 2.23 7.44 -20.43
C HIS A 94 2.37 7.99 -19.02
N SER A 95 1.35 8.69 -18.50
CA SER A 95 1.25 9.15 -17.12
C SER A 95 -0.21 9.22 -16.73
N ASP A 96 -0.64 8.38 -15.80
CA ASP A 96 -2.02 8.29 -15.27
C ASP A 96 -2.03 8.59 -13.78
N LEU A 97 -2.21 9.88 -13.46
CA LEU A 97 -2.30 10.39 -12.10
C LEU A 97 -3.75 10.44 -11.65
N GLN A 98 -4.10 9.68 -10.65
CA GLN A 98 -5.46 9.60 -10.15
C GLN A 98 -5.55 9.59 -8.62
N SER A 99 -6.68 10.10 -8.11
CA SER A 99 -7.05 10.02 -6.71
C SER A 99 -8.18 9.01 -6.54
N ARG A 100 -7.85 7.86 -5.99
CA ARG A 100 -8.80 6.78 -5.74
C ARG A 100 -9.56 7.03 -4.45
N VAL A 101 -10.85 7.30 -4.54
CA VAL A 101 -11.73 7.45 -3.39
C VAL A 101 -11.98 6.08 -2.75
N ILE A 102 -11.68 5.96 -1.45
CA ILE A 102 -11.86 4.75 -0.64
C ILE A 102 -13.20 4.77 0.09
N SER A 103 -13.55 5.93 0.65
CA SER A 103 -14.86 6.17 1.26
C SER A 103 -15.29 7.61 1.08
N GLU A 104 -16.60 7.79 1.03
CA GLU A 104 -17.25 9.08 0.89
C GLU A 104 -18.43 9.13 1.86
N GLU A 105 -18.47 10.17 2.71
CA GLU A 105 -19.49 10.34 3.71
C GLU A 105 -19.93 11.81 3.76
N THR A 106 -21.23 12.04 3.86
CA THR A 106 -21.78 13.40 3.98
C THR A 106 -22.25 13.65 5.40
N TYR A 107 -21.74 14.68 6.03
CA TYR A 107 -22.08 15.15 7.36
C TYR A 107 -22.89 16.44 7.26
N ASN A 108 -24.11 16.45 7.78
CA ASN A 108 -24.91 17.68 7.84
C ASN A 108 -24.32 18.62 8.88
N THR A 109 -23.98 19.84 8.48
CA THR A 109 -23.42 20.89 9.35
C THR A 109 -24.47 21.91 9.75
N SER A 110 -25.49 22.13 8.92
CA SER A 110 -26.66 22.99 9.20
C SER A 110 -27.88 22.46 8.43
N ASP A 111 -28.99 23.21 8.55
CA ASP A 111 -30.19 22.90 7.78
C ASP A 111 -30.00 23.08 6.27
N GLU A 112 -29.09 23.94 5.84
CA GLU A 112 -28.84 24.26 4.43
C GLU A 112 -27.50 23.69 3.94
N ASP A 113 -26.55 23.43 4.84
CA ASP A 113 -25.18 23.04 4.50
C ASP A 113 -24.82 21.63 4.99
N ALA A 114 -24.00 20.97 4.22
CA ALA A 114 -23.39 19.71 4.60
C ALA A 114 -21.91 19.70 4.18
N MET A 115 -21.13 18.83 4.79
CA MET A 115 -19.73 18.57 4.47
C MET A 115 -19.59 17.18 3.87
N LEU A 116 -19.15 17.12 2.63
CA LEU A 116 -18.78 15.87 1.96
C LEU A 116 -17.32 15.58 2.30
N VAL A 117 -17.09 14.50 3.04
CA VAL A 117 -15.76 14.04 3.44
C VAL A 117 -15.38 12.85 2.57
N LYS A 118 -14.33 13.01 1.75
CA LYS A 118 -13.76 11.95 0.92
C LYS A 118 -12.44 11.50 1.51
N LYS A 119 -12.30 10.20 1.78
CA LYS A 119 -11.00 9.56 2.08
C LYS A 119 -10.47 8.96 0.80
N TYR A 120 -9.32 9.42 0.35
CA TYR A 120 -8.75 9.00 -0.93
C TYR A 120 -7.26 8.74 -0.82
N GLN A 121 -6.74 7.99 -1.78
CA GLN A 121 -5.32 7.74 -1.96
C GLN A 121 -4.92 8.20 -3.36
N THR A 122 -3.85 8.96 -3.45
CA THR A 122 -3.30 9.38 -4.73
C THR A 122 -2.25 8.38 -5.19
N GLU A 123 -2.34 8.01 -6.46
CA GLU A 123 -1.41 7.10 -7.13
C GLU A 123 -1.13 7.57 -8.55
N ASN A 124 0.02 7.21 -9.10
CA ASN A 124 0.36 7.43 -10.49
C ASN A 124 1.01 6.18 -11.09
N SER A 125 0.56 5.82 -12.27
CA SER A 125 1.19 4.82 -13.14
C SER A 125 1.76 5.52 -14.36
N MET A 126 3.08 5.52 -14.50
CA MET A 126 3.74 6.19 -15.61
C MET A 126 4.72 5.26 -16.33
N GLN A 127 4.84 5.46 -17.63
CA GLN A 127 5.87 4.83 -18.44
C GLN A 127 6.74 5.91 -19.06
N VAL A 128 8.03 5.76 -18.89
CA VAL A 128 9.01 6.73 -19.39
C VAL A 128 10.08 6.00 -20.19
N ARG A 129 10.66 6.72 -21.14
CA ARG A 129 11.80 6.25 -21.92
C ARG A 129 12.98 7.20 -21.75
N VAL A 130 14.16 6.65 -21.50
CA VAL A 130 15.39 7.41 -21.29
C VAL A 130 16.52 6.76 -22.08
N PRO A 131 17.49 7.56 -22.57
CA PRO A 131 18.68 6.97 -23.20
C PRO A 131 19.28 5.88 -22.31
N THR A 132 19.56 4.71 -22.88
CA THR A 132 20.01 3.51 -22.13
C THR A 132 21.24 3.79 -21.27
N SER A 133 22.13 4.70 -21.69
CA SER A 133 23.28 5.14 -20.91
C SER A 133 22.92 5.93 -19.66
N LYS A 134 21.71 6.50 -19.60
CA LYS A 134 21.19 7.33 -18.51
C LYS A 134 20.24 6.60 -17.56
N LEU A 135 19.94 5.32 -17.84
CA LEU A 135 19.04 4.51 -17.01
C LEU A 135 19.45 4.51 -15.53
N GLY A 136 20.74 4.26 -15.26
CA GLY A 136 21.24 4.22 -13.88
C GLY A 136 21.08 5.55 -13.14
N GLU A 137 21.33 6.66 -13.82
CA GLU A 137 21.18 8.01 -13.28
C GLU A 137 19.71 8.31 -12.95
N LEU A 138 18.78 8.00 -13.87
CA LEU A 138 17.35 8.17 -13.63
C LEU A 138 16.86 7.32 -12.43
N LEU A 139 17.27 6.04 -12.36
CA LEU A 139 16.87 5.18 -11.25
C LEU A 139 17.37 5.67 -9.89
N THR A 140 18.53 6.36 -9.85
CA THR A 140 19.02 7.03 -8.64
C THR A 140 18.12 8.21 -8.26
N LEU A 141 17.79 9.07 -9.22
CA LEU A 141 16.92 10.23 -8.99
C LEU A 141 15.51 9.83 -8.54
N ILE A 142 14.95 8.74 -9.10
CA ILE A 142 13.68 8.16 -8.67
C ILE A 142 13.79 7.63 -7.24
N ASN A 143 14.86 6.92 -6.93
CA ASN A 143 15.09 6.33 -5.62
C ASN A 143 15.16 7.39 -4.50
N ASP A 144 15.66 8.58 -4.78
CA ASP A 144 15.72 9.70 -3.83
C ASP A 144 14.34 10.24 -3.42
N LYS A 145 13.30 9.94 -4.21
CA LYS A 145 11.92 10.36 -3.92
C LYS A 145 11.15 9.35 -3.04
N LYS A 146 11.68 8.14 -2.85
CA LYS A 146 10.99 7.09 -2.12
C LYS A 146 10.88 7.40 -0.62
N LEU A 147 9.74 7.09 -0.04
CA LEU A 147 9.60 6.79 1.39
C LEU A 147 9.84 5.31 1.64
N PHE A 148 9.30 4.46 0.77
CA PHE A 148 9.44 3.01 0.85
C PHE A 148 9.48 2.40 -0.55
N LEU A 149 10.39 1.45 -0.76
CA LEU A 149 10.51 0.72 -2.01
C LEU A 149 9.77 -0.62 -1.88
N ASN A 150 8.68 -0.78 -2.61
CA ASN A 150 7.94 -2.04 -2.64
C ASN A 150 8.66 -3.08 -3.51
N SER A 151 9.05 -2.69 -4.72
CA SER A 151 9.81 -3.54 -5.63
C SER A 151 10.58 -2.72 -6.66
N ARG A 152 11.72 -3.24 -7.08
CA ARG A 152 12.51 -2.74 -8.21
C ARG A 152 13.03 -3.93 -9.00
N ILE A 153 12.60 -4.07 -10.24
CA ILE A 153 13.04 -5.11 -11.15
C ILE A 153 13.76 -4.42 -12.30
N ILE A 154 14.96 -4.85 -12.63
CA ILE A 154 15.75 -4.33 -13.74
C ILE A 154 16.18 -5.53 -14.58
N ASN A 155 15.83 -5.53 -15.84
CA ASN A 155 16.20 -6.57 -16.80
C ASN A 155 17.15 -5.99 -17.85
N ALA A 156 18.10 -6.81 -18.26
CA ALA A 156 18.98 -6.55 -19.39
C ALA A 156 19.02 -7.80 -20.25
N GLU A 157 18.38 -7.74 -21.40
CA GLU A 157 18.28 -8.84 -22.36
C GLU A 157 19.38 -8.71 -23.40
N ASP A 158 20.23 -9.75 -23.55
CA ASP A 158 21.25 -9.82 -24.58
C ASP A 158 20.60 -10.14 -25.94
N VAL A 159 20.53 -9.15 -26.80
CA VAL A 159 19.92 -9.25 -28.13
C VAL A 159 20.97 -9.35 -29.25
N THR A 160 22.25 -9.55 -28.92
CA THR A 160 23.35 -9.60 -29.85
C THR A 160 23.13 -10.64 -30.97
N SER A 161 22.70 -11.84 -30.58
CA SER A 161 22.43 -12.92 -31.52
C SER A 161 21.23 -12.63 -32.41
N SER A 162 20.19 -12.02 -31.87
CA SER A 162 19.00 -11.63 -32.61
C SER A 162 19.30 -10.57 -33.67
N ILE A 163 20.13 -9.61 -33.34
CA ILE A 163 20.61 -8.56 -34.29
C ILE A 163 21.40 -9.21 -35.42
N ARG A 164 22.34 -10.13 -35.07
CA ARG A 164 23.13 -10.84 -36.07
C ARG A 164 22.28 -11.66 -37.03
N TYR A 165 21.26 -12.34 -36.48
CA TYR A 165 20.30 -13.08 -37.29
C TYR A 165 19.50 -12.16 -38.22
N ALA A 166 19.02 -11.04 -37.72
CA ALA A 166 18.27 -10.04 -38.49
C ALA A 166 19.12 -9.48 -39.66
N GLU A 167 20.42 -9.25 -39.43
CA GLU A 167 21.34 -8.82 -40.49
C GLU A 167 21.48 -9.88 -41.59
N LEU A 168 21.59 -11.16 -41.21
CA LEU A 168 21.71 -12.27 -42.19
C LEU A 168 20.40 -12.42 -42.96
N GLU A 169 19.27 -12.29 -42.32
CA GLU A 169 17.94 -12.40 -42.92
C GLU A 169 17.66 -11.24 -43.90
N GLY A 170 18.05 -10.02 -43.53
CA GLY A 170 17.96 -8.88 -44.45
C GLY A 170 18.81 -9.10 -45.71
N LYS A 171 20.01 -9.68 -45.57
CA LYS A 171 20.83 -10.06 -46.74
C LYS A 171 20.15 -11.14 -47.62
N ARG A 172 19.49 -12.13 -46.99
CA ARG A 172 18.72 -13.15 -47.69
C ARG A 172 17.58 -12.56 -48.51
N ILE A 173 16.75 -11.72 -47.88
CA ILE A 173 15.60 -11.08 -48.50
C ILE A 173 16.03 -10.24 -49.69
N LYS A 174 17.10 -9.43 -49.52
CA LYS A 174 17.65 -8.60 -50.59
C LYS A 174 18.11 -9.46 -51.78
N LYS A 175 18.85 -10.53 -51.53
CA LYS A 175 19.32 -11.45 -52.58
C LYS A 175 18.13 -12.13 -53.27
N THR A 176 17.08 -12.51 -52.54
CA THR A 176 15.85 -13.06 -53.09
C THR A 176 15.15 -12.06 -54.05
N GLY A 177 15.05 -10.79 -53.63
CA GLY A 177 14.52 -9.72 -54.47
C GLY A 177 15.33 -9.51 -55.76
N GLU A 178 16.67 -9.54 -55.69
CA GLU A 178 17.58 -9.48 -56.86
C GLU A 178 17.30 -10.66 -57.81
N ASN A 179 17.23 -11.91 -57.33
CA ASN A 179 16.90 -13.06 -58.12
C ASN A 179 15.52 -12.99 -58.78
N ILE A 180 14.49 -12.50 -58.05
CA ILE A 180 13.13 -12.28 -58.58
C ILE A 180 13.15 -11.26 -59.72
N SER A 181 13.99 -10.21 -59.59
CA SER A 181 14.07 -9.16 -60.60
C SER A 181 14.54 -9.68 -61.96
N GLU A 182 15.39 -10.71 -61.97
CA GLU A 182 15.92 -11.35 -63.18
C GLU A 182 14.93 -12.29 -63.91
N LEU A 183 13.81 -12.67 -63.23
CA LEU A 183 12.78 -13.53 -63.85
C LEU A 183 11.99 -12.80 -64.93
N LYS A 184 11.44 -13.56 -65.89
CA LYS A 184 10.52 -13.00 -66.89
C LYS A 184 9.26 -12.47 -66.23
N THR A 185 8.70 -11.39 -66.77
CA THR A 185 7.50 -10.77 -66.24
C THR A 185 6.26 -11.66 -66.43
N THR A 186 5.77 -12.21 -65.32
CA THR A 186 4.58 -13.05 -65.25
C THR A 186 3.72 -12.59 -64.06
N LYS A 187 2.48 -13.07 -63.93
CA LYS A 187 1.65 -12.81 -62.75
C LYS A 187 2.31 -13.33 -61.47
N ASP A 188 2.96 -14.49 -61.56
CA ASP A 188 3.65 -15.10 -60.44
C ASP A 188 4.88 -14.28 -60.00
N LYS A 189 5.63 -13.69 -60.94
CA LYS A 189 6.72 -12.76 -60.64
C LYS A 189 6.20 -11.55 -59.83
N VAL A 190 5.07 -10.96 -60.26
CA VAL A 190 4.49 -9.83 -59.55
C VAL A 190 4.11 -10.20 -58.13
N LYS A 191 3.48 -11.37 -57.93
CA LYS A 191 3.11 -11.87 -56.60
C LYS A 191 4.34 -12.13 -55.73
N MET A 192 5.36 -12.84 -56.26
CA MET A 192 6.62 -13.11 -55.52
C MET A 192 7.36 -11.81 -55.13
N SER A 193 7.33 -10.81 -56.05
CA SER A 193 7.94 -9.51 -55.76
C SER A 193 7.21 -8.76 -54.65
N ASP A 194 5.87 -8.79 -54.64
CA ASP A 194 5.03 -8.17 -53.58
C ASP A 194 5.24 -8.86 -52.23
N GLU A 195 5.26 -10.18 -52.22
CA GLU A 195 5.55 -10.98 -51.00
C GLU A 195 6.93 -10.64 -50.46
N ASN A 196 7.99 -10.61 -51.31
CA ASN A 196 9.34 -10.28 -50.87
C ASN A 196 9.45 -8.85 -50.34
N MET A 197 8.75 -7.90 -50.95
CA MET A 197 8.72 -6.52 -50.50
C MET A 197 7.99 -6.37 -49.17
N SER A 198 6.91 -7.14 -48.94
CA SER A 198 6.22 -7.21 -47.68
C SER A 198 7.11 -7.77 -46.56
N GLU A 199 7.87 -8.85 -46.84
CA GLU A 199 8.84 -9.46 -45.91
C GLU A 199 9.98 -8.48 -45.58
N GLU A 200 10.49 -7.74 -46.57
CA GLU A 200 11.50 -6.69 -46.36
C GLU A 200 11.00 -5.58 -45.46
N ASN A 201 9.80 -5.09 -45.71
CA ASN A 201 9.19 -4.02 -44.87
C ASN A 201 8.99 -4.49 -43.41
N GLN A 202 8.54 -5.73 -43.20
CA GLN A 202 8.38 -6.29 -41.86
C GLN A 202 9.73 -6.42 -41.14
N GLN A 203 10.77 -6.88 -41.84
CA GLN A 203 12.11 -6.98 -41.30
C GLN A 203 12.72 -5.63 -40.96
N GLN A 204 12.49 -4.60 -41.79
CA GLN A 204 12.93 -3.24 -41.52
C GLN A 204 12.23 -2.66 -40.29
N LEU A 205 10.93 -2.89 -40.13
CA LEU A 205 10.17 -2.44 -38.97
C LEU A 205 10.70 -3.09 -37.69
N ALA A 206 10.90 -4.42 -37.69
CA ALA A 206 11.48 -5.15 -36.55
C ALA A 206 12.88 -4.63 -36.16
N ASN A 207 13.71 -4.30 -37.17
CA ASN A 207 15.02 -3.71 -36.93
C ASN A 207 14.97 -2.33 -36.32
N LEU A 208 13.99 -1.49 -36.72
CA LEU A 208 13.76 -0.19 -36.12
C LEU A 208 13.34 -0.31 -34.66
N ASP A 209 12.44 -1.23 -34.31
CA ASP A 209 12.02 -1.49 -32.95
C ASP A 209 13.17 -1.94 -32.05
N VAL A 210 14.01 -2.86 -32.52
CA VAL A 210 15.19 -3.30 -31.76
C VAL A 210 16.18 -2.14 -31.58
N THR A 211 16.43 -1.35 -32.63
CA THR A 211 17.33 -0.20 -32.57
C THR A 211 16.83 0.85 -31.59
N ASP A 212 15.52 1.12 -31.59
CA ASP A 212 14.92 2.07 -30.67
C ASP A 212 14.98 1.58 -29.21
N ASN A 213 14.75 0.30 -28.96
CA ASN A 213 14.85 -0.31 -27.64
C ASN A 213 16.31 -0.41 -27.13
N LEU A 214 17.28 -0.50 -28.01
CA LEU A 214 18.69 -0.38 -27.65
C LEU A 214 19.08 1.05 -27.26
N LYS A 215 18.52 2.02 -27.96
CA LYS A 215 18.80 3.46 -27.74
C LYS A 215 18.11 3.97 -26.49
N TYR A 216 16.88 3.57 -26.25
CA TYR A 216 16.07 3.99 -25.11
C TYR A 216 15.61 2.82 -24.26
N SER A 217 15.90 2.89 -22.98
CA SER A 217 15.34 1.97 -21.98
C SER A 217 13.94 2.41 -21.59
N THR A 218 13.06 1.43 -21.40
CA THR A 218 11.68 1.65 -20.93
C THR A 218 11.61 1.39 -19.44
N ILE A 219 11.00 2.33 -18.71
CA ILE A 219 10.84 2.24 -17.27
C ILE A 219 9.35 2.42 -16.93
N ASP A 220 8.76 1.40 -16.31
CA ASP A 220 7.43 1.46 -15.72
C ASP A 220 7.55 1.86 -14.25
N ILE A 221 6.89 2.93 -13.87
CA ILE A 221 6.98 3.50 -12.54
C ILE A 221 5.56 3.58 -11.96
N TYR A 222 5.36 2.89 -10.84
CA TYR A 222 4.14 3.01 -10.05
C TYR A 222 4.47 3.63 -8.70
N ILE A 223 3.84 4.77 -8.41
CA ILE A 223 4.00 5.51 -7.16
C ILE A 223 2.65 5.72 -6.49
N LYS A 224 2.62 5.60 -5.18
CA LYS A 224 1.44 5.87 -4.35
C LYS A 224 1.82 6.53 -3.04
N GLU A 225 0.84 7.15 -2.39
CA GLU A 225 1.00 7.64 -1.02
C GLU A 225 0.70 6.53 -0.01
N PRO A 226 1.46 6.40 1.09
CA PRO A 226 1.23 5.38 2.11
C PRO A 226 -0.01 5.68 2.98
N LYS A 227 -0.40 6.96 3.07
CA LYS A 227 -1.50 7.43 3.90
C LYS A 227 -2.68 7.90 3.05
N LEU A 228 -3.89 7.63 3.56
CA LEU A 228 -5.10 8.22 3.00
C LEU A 228 -5.13 9.72 3.28
N ARG A 229 -5.54 10.49 2.27
CA ARG A 229 -5.86 11.91 2.38
C ARG A 229 -7.34 12.11 2.64
N ILE A 230 -7.68 13.24 3.24
CA ILE A 230 -9.05 13.66 3.48
C ILE A 230 -9.29 14.94 2.69
N ALA A 231 -10.33 14.93 1.86
CA ALA A 231 -10.87 16.13 1.23
C ALA A 231 -12.22 16.46 1.86
N GLU A 232 -12.35 17.69 2.33
CA GLU A 232 -13.58 18.25 2.87
C GLU A 232 -14.15 19.22 1.85
N ILE A 233 -15.34 18.92 1.34
CA ILE A 233 -16.00 19.70 0.30
C ILE A 233 -17.32 20.18 0.85
N ALA A 234 -17.51 21.50 0.95
CA ALA A 234 -18.79 22.08 1.32
C ALA A 234 -19.82 21.78 0.23
N VAL A 235 -20.92 21.18 0.62
CA VAL A 235 -22.04 20.84 -0.26
C VAL A 235 -23.37 21.26 0.39
N THR A 236 -24.41 21.36 -0.42
CA THR A 236 -25.74 21.67 0.10
C THR A 236 -26.34 20.44 0.78
N ASN A 237 -27.01 20.64 1.92
CA ASN A 237 -27.76 19.58 2.60
C ASN A 237 -29.03 19.22 1.82
N SER A 238 -28.90 18.27 0.88
CA SER A 238 -30.01 17.87 0.01
C SER A 238 -31.19 17.25 0.79
N LYS A 239 -30.93 16.62 1.97
CA LYS A 239 -32.00 16.03 2.79
C LYS A 239 -33.00 17.06 3.31
N ASN A 240 -32.53 18.27 3.59
CA ASN A 240 -33.40 19.33 4.08
C ASN A 240 -34.10 20.13 2.96
N ILE A 241 -33.50 20.20 1.79
CA ILE A 241 -34.17 20.79 0.61
C ILE A 241 -35.42 19.97 0.26
N ASP A 242 -35.32 18.64 0.29
CA ASP A 242 -36.46 17.76 0.06
C ASP A 242 -37.50 17.85 1.18
N ASN A 243 -37.08 18.07 2.43
CA ASN A 243 -37.97 18.22 3.60
C ASN A 243 -38.68 19.58 3.64
N LYS A 244 -38.06 20.63 3.08
CA LYS A 244 -38.72 21.95 2.92
C LYS A 244 -39.97 21.87 2.05
N TYR A 245 -40.09 20.86 1.20
CA TYR A 245 -41.23 20.61 0.30
C TYR A 245 -42.09 19.39 0.70
N LYS A 246 -41.61 18.55 1.63
CA LYS A 246 -42.35 17.35 2.10
C LYS A 246 -42.22 17.22 3.61
N PHE A 247 -43.14 17.85 4.36
CA PHE A 247 -43.29 17.63 5.79
C PHE A 247 -43.78 16.20 6.03
N ASN A 248 -42.86 15.28 6.30
CA ASN A 248 -43.16 13.86 6.51
C ASN A 248 -42.92 13.54 7.99
N PHE A 249 -43.87 13.96 8.87
CA PHE A 249 -43.83 13.68 10.30
C PHE A 249 -43.52 12.21 10.63
N PHE A 250 -44.05 11.27 9.86
CA PHE A 250 -43.81 9.86 10.06
C PHE A 250 -42.35 9.45 9.76
N TYR A 251 -41.69 10.11 8.81
CA TYR A 251 -40.30 9.83 8.49
C TYR A 251 -39.38 10.35 9.61
N ASP A 252 -39.62 11.54 10.12
CA ASP A 252 -38.84 12.12 11.21
C ASP A 252 -39.07 11.39 12.53
N ALA A 253 -40.29 10.95 12.80
CA ALA A 253 -40.61 10.11 13.96
C ALA A 253 -39.93 8.77 13.89
N LYS A 254 -39.86 8.14 12.71
CA LYS A 254 -39.13 6.87 12.49
C LYS A 254 -37.63 7.06 12.71
N ASN A 255 -37.02 8.12 12.17
CA ASN A 255 -35.60 8.41 12.33
C ASN A 255 -35.26 8.71 13.80
N ALA A 256 -36.06 9.52 14.49
CA ALA A 256 -35.91 9.77 15.92
C ALA A 256 -36.03 8.50 16.76
N PHE A 257 -36.92 7.57 16.37
CA PHE A 257 -37.05 6.27 17.03
C PHE A 257 -35.81 5.38 16.82
N VAL A 258 -35.27 5.37 15.62
CA VAL A 258 -34.04 4.64 15.29
C VAL A 258 -32.85 5.22 16.04
N GLU A 259 -32.69 6.54 16.07
CA GLU A 259 -31.62 7.20 16.82
C GLU A 259 -31.76 6.96 18.34
N GLY A 260 -32.99 7.02 18.86
CA GLY A 260 -33.29 6.66 20.25
C GLY A 260 -32.93 5.21 20.58
N PHE A 261 -33.17 4.28 19.66
CA PHE A 261 -32.77 2.89 19.80
C PHE A 261 -31.25 2.70 19.84
N TYR A 262 -30.51 3.40 18.98
CA TYR A 262 -29.04 3.40 19.02
C TYR A 262 -28.49 3.99 20.34
N LEU A 263 -29.15 4.98 20.89
CA LEU A 263 -28.78 5.55 22.20
C LEU A 263 -28.97 4.52 23.32
N ILE A 264 -30.11 3.80 23.32
CA ILE A 264 -30.38 2.72 24.28
C ILE A 264 -29.36 1.59 24.13
N GLN A 265 -29.02 1.20 22.90
CA GLN A 265 -28.01 0.19 22.63
C GLN A 265 -26.62 0.62 23.15
N ARG A 266 -26.26 1.88 22.98
CA ARG A 266 -25.00 2.46 23.49
C ARG A 266 -24.94 2.46 25.02
N ILE A 267 -26.07 2.78 25.67
CA ILE A 267 -26.19 2.69 27.13
C ILE A 267 -26.09 1.24 27.60
N ALA A 268 -26.76 0.31 26.92
CA ALA A 268 -26.69 -1.11 27.24
C ALA A 268 -25.26 -1.68 27.12
N VAL A 269 -24.55 -1.32 26.05
CA VAL A 269 -23.12 -1.67 25.88
C VAL A 269 -22.26 -1.04 26.98
N GLY A 270 -22.52 0.20 27.34
CA GLY A 270 -21.87 0.87 28.47
C GLY A 270 -22.09 0.16 29.81
N LEU A 271 -23.32 -0.28 30.08
CA LEU A 271 -23.64 -1.05 31.28
C LEU A 271 -22.91 -2.41 31.29
N VAL A 272 -22.86 -3.09 30.14
CA VAL A 272 -22.09 -4.34 30.00
C VAL A 272 -20.59 -4.09 30.20
N THR A 273 -20.06 -2.97 29.81
CA THR A 273 -18.63 -2.61 30.02
C THR A 273 -18.32 -2.33 31.48
N ILE A 274 -19.29 -1.79 32.25
CA ILE A 274 -19.11 -1.39 33.67
C ILE A 274 -19.45 -2.56 34.63
N TRP A 275 -20.09 -3.66 34.13
CA TRP A 275 -20.52 -4.77 35.01
C TRP A 275 -19.42 -5.35 35.92
N PRO A 276 -18.12 -5.44 35.54
CA PRO A 276 -17.11 -5.96 36.46
C PRO A 276 -16.91 -5.04 37.67
N ILE A 277 -17.01 -3.71 37.45
CA ILE A 277 -16.90 -2.70 38.53
C ILE A 277 -18.11 -2.83 39.48
N ILE A 278 -19.31 -2.98 38.94
CA ILE A 278 -20.54 -3.18 39.71
C ILE A 278 -20.43 -4.45 40.55
N LEU A 279 -19.88 -5.53 39.98
CA LEU A 279 -19.69 -6.81 40.67
C LEU A 279 -18.68 -6.66 41.82
N ILE A 280 -17.57 -6.00 41.62
CA ILE A 280 -16.58 -5.71 42.67
C ILE A 280 -17.21 -4.86 43.79
N ALA A 281 -17.97 -3.82 43.43
CA ALA A 281 -18.67 -2.96 44.39
C ALA A 281 -19.73 -3.75 45.20
N ALA A 282 -20.50 -4.64 44.53
CA ALA A 282 -21.47 -5.49 45.19
C ALA A 282 -20.85 -6.49 46.15
N ILE A 283 -19.72 -7.09 45.78
CA ILE A 283 -18.94 -7.98 46.64
C ILE A 283 -18.38 -7.18 47.86
N GLY A 284 -17.82 -6.02 47.63
CA GLY A 284 -17.33 -5.14 48.68
C GLY A 284 -18.44 -4.73 49.67
N PHE A 285 -19.62 -4.34 49.13
CA PHE A 285 -20.77 -4.00 49.93
C PHE A 285 -21.31 -5.19 50.74
N TYR A 286 -21.32 -6.40 50.15
CA TYR A 286 -21.73 -7.63 50.83
C TYR A 286 -20.79 -7.93 52.02
N PHE A 287 -19.49 -7.82 51.83
CA PHE A 287 -18.51 -8.02 52.92
C PHE A 287 -18.59 -6.93 53.98
N TYR A 288 -18.79 -5.67 53.59
CA TYR A 288 -19.00 -4.56 54.51
C TYR A 288 -20.24 -4.79 55.41
N ARG A 289 -21.37 -5.15 54.81
CA ARG A 289 -22.62 -5.44 55.53
C ARG A 289 -22.46 -6.67 56.46
N LYS A 290 -21.77 -7.70 56.00
CA LYS A 290 -21.53 -8.92 56.81
C LYS A 290 -20.63 -8.61 58.00
N ASN A 291 -19.61 -7.80 57.84
CA ASN A 291 -18.66 -7.43 58.91
C ASN A 291 -19.35 -6.56 59.95
N LYS A 292 -20.22 -5.64 59.51
CA LYS A 292 -21.06 -4.77 60.38
C LYS A 292 -22.07 -5.61 61.20
N SER A 293 -22.62 -6.69 60.61
CA SER A 293 -23.56 -7.57 61.33
C SER A 293 -22.83 -8.38 62.42
N ASN A 294 -21.62 -8.86 62.16
CA ASN A 294 -20.84 -9.62 63.13
C ASN A 294 -20.39 -8.78 64.34
N ASN A 295 -20.09 -7.49 64.12
CA ASN A 295 -19.71 -6.58 65.25
C ASN A 295 -20.91 -6.24 66.14
N ARG A 296 -22.15 -6.28 65.67
CA ARG A 296 -23.34 -6.12 66.52
C ARG A 296 -23.63 -7.34 67.40
N ILE A 297 -23.36 -8.53 66.90
CA ILE A 297 -23.56 -9.78 67.67
C ILE A 297 -22.50 -9.90 68.79
N GLN A 298 -21.27 -9.43 68.58
CA GLN A 298 -20.27 -9.40 69.64
C GLN A 298 -20.60 -8.42 70.78
N GLN A 299 -21.11 -7.24 70.48
CA GLN A 299 -21.53 -6.25 71.49
C GLN A 299 -22.72 -6.72 72.33
N THR A 300 -23.64 -7.50 71.75
CA THR A 300 -24.78 -8.05 72.49
C THR A 300 -24.39 -9.21 73.42
N ASN A 301 -23.33 -9.97 73.03
CA ASN A 301 -22.83 -11.09 73.87
C ASN A 301 -21.96 -10.60 75.03
N GLU A 302 -21.27 -9.45 74.89
CA GLU A 302 -20.53 -8.87 76.01
C GLU A 302 -21.44 -8.20 77.06
N GLN A 303 -22.63 -7.68 76.69
CA GLN A 303 -23.59 -7.14 77.63
C GLN A 303 -24.36 -8.23 78.39
N ASN A 304 -24.51 -9.43 77.85
CA ASN A 304 -25.23 -10.54 78.53
C ASN A 304 -24.30 -11.39 79.44
N SER A 305 -23.00 -11.18 79.40
CA SER A 305 -22.01 -11.85 80.30
C SER A 305 -21.60 -10.98 81.52
N ALA A 306 -22.12 -9.73 81.60
CA ALA A 306 -21.84 -8.79 82.69
C ALA A 306 -23.03 -8.51 83.60
N SER A 307 -24.11 -9.40 83.54
CA SER A 307 -25.27 -9.30 84.43
C SER A 307 -25.39 -10.50 85.36
#